data_db091bf1de3cd75d9de77eab339a3883
#
_entry.id   db091bf1de3cd75d9de77eab339a3883
#
_cell.length_a   1.000
_cell.length_b   1.000
_cell.length_c   1.000
_cell.angle_alpha   90.00
_cell.angle_beta   90.00
_cell.angle_gamma   90.00
#
_symmetry.space_group_name_H-M   'P 1'
#
loop_
_entity.id
_entity.type
_entity.pdbx_description
1 polymer ?
#
loop_
_entity_poly.entity_id
_entity_poly.type
_entity_poly.pdbx_seq_one_letter_code
_entity_poly.pdbx_strand_id
1 'polypeptide(L)'
;METIVILGSTGSIGCNALQVIKLHQDKYKVFALTANGNVDLLTEQCSEFEPQFAFALNREANQQLKKNLLALNSKTIVLDDENSLDWLASHKETNTVISAIVGAAGLKPTMAAANSGKKILLANKETLVMAGELFVKAVKQSNATLIPIDSEHNAILQVLPRSKKLNYKSNGIRKILLTASGGPFRTSTKEELKHVTPKEALRHPNWIMGKKITIDSATMMNKGLEVIEACWLFDIPASEIEVVIHPQSIIHSLVEYVDGSTLAQLGNPDMRTPIAYALSHPERIESGVLGLDLIKTKRLDFEAPDLDKFPCLGLAYKALHIGKNAPTILNAANEVAVEAFLKESITFNQIAELIEFCMDAVEPQSLDSIETVLEVDSKTRHLALSWIDCHNLTS
;
A
#
# COMPACT_ATOMS: atom_id res chain seq x y z
N MET A 1 19.20 -9.74 -17.55
CA MET A 1 17.78 -9.97 -17.25
C MET A 1 17.61 -9.81 -15.73
N GLU A 2 16.75 -8.92 -15.30
CA GLU A 2 16.48 -8.63 -13.87
C GLU A 2 15.55 -9.70 -13.29
N THR A 3 15.90 -10.28 -12.15
CA THR A 3 15.14 -11.34 -11.48
C THR A 3 14.23 -10.74 -10.42
N ILE A 4 12.95 -11.14 -10.44
CA ILE A 4 11.88 -10.51 -9.65
C ILE A 4 11.20 -11.54 -8.75
N VAL A 5 11.06 -11.20 -7.48
CA VAL A 5 10.15 -11.86 -6.53
C VAL A 5 8.89 -11.01 -6.39
N ILE A 6 7.72 -11.64 -6.47
CA ILE A 6 6.43 -10.98 -6.25
C ILE A 6 5.81 -11.54 -4.96
N LEU A 7 5.84 -10.73 -3.93
CA LEU A 7 5.17 -11.01 -2.67
C LEU A 7 3.70 -10.61 -2.79
N GLY A 8 2.79 -11.59 -2.88
CA GLY A 8 1.36 -11.35 -3.09
C GLY A 8 0.95 -11.28 -4.57
N SER A 9 1.43 -12.22 -5.38
CA SER A 9 1.23 -12.24 -6.85
C SER A 9 -0.23 -12.38 -7.30
N THR A 10 -1.09 -12.97 -6.48
CA THR A 10 -2.52 -13.17 -6.79
C THR A 10 -3.40 -11.98 -6.40
N GLY A 11 -2.83 -10.97 -5.75
CA GLY A 11 -3.51 -9.70 -5.47
C GLY A 11 -3.55 -8.79 -6.71
N SER A 12 -4.31 -7.68 -6.62
CA SER A 12 -4.46 -6.73 -7.72
C SER A 12 -3.10 -6.22 -8.23
N ILE A 13 -2.21 -5.81 -7.35
CA ILE A 13 -0.87 -5.31 -7.73
C ILE A 13 -0.03 -6.41 -8.38
N GLY A 14 -0.03 -7.63 -7.78
CA GLY A 14 0.73 -8.75 -8.33
C GLY A 14 0.26 -9.16 -9.71
N CYS A 15 -1.05 -9.22 -9.96
CA CYS A 15 -1.62 -9.52 -11.27
C CYS A 15 -1.24 -8.44 -12.31
N ASN A 16 -1.36 -7.15 -11.94
CA ASN A 16 -0.96 -6.06 -12.84
C ASN A 16 0.56 -6.08 -13.11
N ALA A 17 1.38 -6.40 -12.11
CA ALA A 17 2.82 -6.54 -12.29
C ALA A 17 3.17 -7.66 -13.29
N LEU A 18 2.53 -8.81 -13.18
CA LEU A 18 2.71 -9.92 -14.11
C LEU A 18 2.29 -9.55 -15.53
N GLN A 19 1.20 -8.76 -15.71
CA GLN A 19 0.81 -8.26 -17.02
C GLN A 19 1.90 -7.37 -17.64
N VAL A 20 2.51 -6.47 -16.86
CA VAL A 20 3.61 -5.63 -17.34
C VAL A 20 4.86 -6.47 -17.65
N ILE A 21 5.23 -7.40 -16.76
CA ILE A 21 6.38 -8.29 -16.95
C ILE A 21 6.21 -9.11 -18.24
N LYS A 22 4.99 -9.58 -18.53
CA LYS A 22 4.67 -10.34 -19.75
C LYS A 22 4.98 -9.57 -21.05
N LEU A 23 4.85 -8.24 -21.04
CA LEU A 23 5.23 -7.39 -22.17
C LEU A 23 6.74 -7.24 -22.35
N HIS A 24 7.53 -7.57 -21.30
CA HIS A 24 8.98 -7.30 -21.24
C HIS A 24 9.78 -8.51 -20.76
N GLN A 25 9.46 -9.70 -21.26
CA GLN A 25 10.14 -10.95 -20.89
C GLN A 25 11.63 -11.00 -21.31
N ASP A 26 12.02 -10.11 -22.20
CA ASP A 26 13.42 -9.90 -22.58
C ASP A 26 14.24 -9.20 -21.48
N LYS A 27 13.58 -8.43 -20.59
CA LYS A 27 14.20 -7.65 -19.51
C LYS A 27 14.03 -8.29 -18.14
N TYR A 28 12.87 -8.89 -17.87
CA TYR A 28 12.46 -9.36 -16.56
C TYR A 28 12.19 -10.86 -16.53
N LYS A 29 12.63 -11.51 -15.45
CA LYS A 29 12.35 -12.92 -15.18
C LYS A 29 11.71 -13.05 -13.80
N VAL A 30 10.60 -13.74 -13.72
CA VAL A 30 9.97 -14.08 -12.44
C VAL A 30 10.79 -15.17 -11.76
N PHE A 31 11.33 -14.85 -10.59
CA PHE A 31 12.11 -15.79 -9.78
C PHE A 31 11.23 -16.54 -8.79
N ALA A 32 10.31 -15.83 -8.13
CA ALA A 32 9.37 -16.46 -7.23
C ALA A 32 8.02 -15.74 -7.20
N LEU A 33 6.97 -16.51 -6.97
CA LEU A 33 5.61 -16.04 -6.78
C LEU A 33 5.09 -16.50 -5.42
N THR A 34 4.42 -15.60 -4.71
CA THR A 34 3.80 -15.95 -3.43
C THR A 34 2.34 -15.47 -3.36
N ALA A 35 1.53 -16.22 -2.61
CA ALA A 35 0.15 -15.85 -2.32
C ALA A 35 -0.22 -16.20 -0.88
N ASN A 36 -1.40 -15.79 -0.42
CA ASN A 36 -1.95 -16.27 0.85
C ASN A 36 -2.69 -17.61 0.63
N GLY A 37 -3.87 -17.57 -0.01
CA GLY A 37 -4.75 -18.75 -0.14
C GLY A 37 -5.31 -18.97 -1.55
N ASN A 38 -5.11 -18.06 -2.51
CA ASN A 38 -5.62 -18.22 -3.88
C ASN A 38 -4.69 -19.14 -4.69
N VAL A 39 -4.82 -20.46 -4.44
CA VAL A 39 -3.95 -21.48 -5.02
C VAL A 39 -4.20 -21.69 -6.51
N ASP A 40 -5.44 -21.54 -6.97
CA ASP A 40 -5.78 -21.78 -8.37
C ASP A 40 -5.08 -20.74 -9.28
N LEU A 41 -5.24 -19.46 -8.95
CA LEU A 41 -4.57 -18.39 -9.67
C LEU A 41 -3.03 -18.49 -9.55
N LEU A 42 -2.50 -18.85 -8.37
CA LEU A 42 -1.06 -19.04 -8.20
C LEU A 42 -0.54 -20.18 -9.07
N THR A 43 -1.30 -21.28 -9.21
CA THR A 43 -0.96 -22.40 -10.09
C THR A 43 -0.91 -21.97 -11.56
N GLU A 44 -1.92 -21.19 -12.02
CA GLU A 44 -1.94 -20.60 -13.37
C GLU A 44 -0.73 -19.70 -13.62
N GLN A 45 -0.44 -18.80 -12.67
CA GLN A 45 0.73 -17.92 -12.75
C GLN A 45 2.05 -18.69 -12.79
N CYS A 46 2.18 -19.77 -12.01
CA CYS A 46 3.35 -20.65 -12.06
C CYS A 46 3.49 -21.36 -13.41
N SER A 47 2.39 -21.77 -14.02
CA SER A 47 2.40 -22.40 -15.34
C SER A 47 2.77 -21.43 -16.46
N GLU A 48 2.38 -20.15 -16.34
CA GLU A 48 2.65 -19.13 -17.35
C GLU A 48 4.08 -18.57 -17.26
N PHE A 49 4.55 -18.28 -16.05
CA PHE A 49 5.82 -17.58 -15.82
C PHE A 49 6.98 -18.49 -15.43
N GLU A 50 6.72 -19.76 -15.18
CA GLU A 50 7.70 -20.80 -14.82
C GLU A 50 8.72 -20.32 -13.75
N PRO A 51 8.28 -19.77 -12.60
CA PRO A 51 9.19 -19.30 -11.57
C PRO A 51 10.01 -20.46 -10.99
N GLN A 52 11.19 -20.16 -10.46
CA GLN A 52 11.99 -21.18 -9.78
C GLN A 52 11.34 -21.63 -8.47
N PHE A 53 10.68 -20.71 -7.75
CA PHE A 53 10.03 -20.98 -6.48
C PHE A 53 8.60 -20.45 -6.44
N ALA A 54 7.76 -21.13 -5.65
CA ALA A 54 6.44 -20.66 -5.29
C ALA A 54 6.15 -20.94 -3.80
N PHE A 55 5.31 -20.11 -3.19
CA PHE A 55 4.92 -20.28 -1.80
C PHE A 55 3.51 -19.75 -1.55
N ALA A 56 2.68 -20.53 -0.84
CA ALA A 56 1.40 -20.06 -0.32
C ALA A 56 1.46 -20.03 1.22
N LEU A 57 1.11 -18.88 1.83
CA LEU A 57 1.22 -18.66 3.28
C LEU A 57 0.23 -19.58 4.06
N ASN A 58 -0.97 -19.77 3.52
CA ASN A 58 -1.92 -20.74 4.08
C ASN A 58 -1.42 -22.15 3.83
N ARG A 59 -1.26 -22.95 4.90
CA ARG A 59 -0.68 -24.28 4.87
C ARG A 59 -1.43 -25.24 3.95
N GLU A 60 -2.77 -25.22 3.97
CA GLU A 60 -3.60 -26.08 3.14
C GLU A 60 -3.47 -25.70 1.66
N ALA A 61 -3.49 -24.38 1.37
CA ALA A 61 -3.26 -23.86 0.03
C ALA A 61 -1.86 -24.22 -0.49
N ASN A 62 -0.83 -24.19 0.36
CA ASN A 62 0.53 -24.56 -0.03
C ASN A 62 0.65 -26.04 -0.38
N GLN A 63 0.00 -26.91 0.40
CA GLN A 63 -0.07 -28.36 0.09
C GLN A 63 -0.82 -28.61 -1.21
N GLN A 64 -1.91 -27.88 -1.46
CA GLN A 64 -2.66 -28.00 -2.71
C GLN A 64 -1.85 -27.49 -3.90
N LEU A 65 -1.12 -26.35 -3.76
CA LEU A 65 -0.21 -25.83 -4.78
C LEU A 65 0.83 -26.90 -5.19
N LYS A 66 1.43 -27.57 -4.20
CA LYS A 66 2.41 -28.63 -4.45
C LYS A 66 1.82 -29.78 -5.27
N LYS A 67 0.58 -30.20 -4.98
CA LYS A 67 -0.12 -31.24 -5.75
C LYS A 67 -0.43 -30.77 -7.17
N ASN A 68 -0.93 -29.53 -7.33
CA ASN A 68 -1.29 -28.98 -8.64
C ASN A 68 -0.07 -28.90 -9.56
N LEU A 69 1.05 -28.33 -9.06
CA LEU A 69 2.27 -28.19 -9.85
C LEU A 69 2.93 -29.52 -10.18
N LEU A 70 2.84 -30.52 -9.29
CA LEU A 70 3.29 -31.87 -9.58
C LEU A 70 2.46 -32.53 -10.72
N ALA A 71 1.13 -32.37 -10.68
CA ALA A 71 0.24 -32.87 -11.72
C ALA A 71 0.50 -32.25 -13.10
N LEU A 72 0.97 -30.99 -13.11
CA LEU A 72 1.36 -30.26 -14.33
C LEU A 72 2.81 -30.52 -14.78
N ASN A 73 3.56 -31.41 -14.10
CA ASN A 73 4.99 -31.63 -14.31
C ASN A 73 5.80 -30.32 -14.29
N SER A 74 5.40 -29.35 -13.46
CA SER A 74 6.11 -28.08 -13.31
C SER A 74 7.46 -28.28 -12.64
N LYS A 75 8.46 -27.49 -13.06
CA LYS A 75 9.80 -27.44 -12.42
C LYS A 75 9.85 -26.50 -11.22
N THR A 76 8.78 -25.76 -10.95
CA THR A 76 8.70 -24.81 -9.83
C THR A 76 8.74 -25.55 -8.49
N ILE A 77 9.66 -25.14 -7.64
CA ILE A 77 9.82 -25.70 -6.29
C ILE A 77 8.89 -24.97 -5.34
N VAL A 78 7.98 -25.70 -4.70
CA VAL A 78 7.11 -25.16 -3.66
C VAL A 78 7.84 -25.20 -2.33
N LEU A 79 8.08 -24.02 -1.72
CA LEU A 79 8.67 -23.89 -0.39
C LEU A 79 7.62 -24.24 0.68
N ASP A 80 8.07 -24.62 1.87
CA ASP A 80 7.20 -25.04 2.98
C ASP A 80 7.68 -24.57 4.37
N ASP A 81 8.73 -23.74 4.42
CA ASP A 81 9.26 -23.16 5.65
C ASP A 81 8.51 -21.85 6.00
N GLU A 82 8.32 -21.59 7.30
CA GLU A 82 7.67 -20.39 7.81
C GLU A 82 8.40 -19.09 7.41
N ASN A 83 9.73 -19.16 7.23
CA ASN A 83 10.56 -18.03 6.80
C ASN A 83 10.69 -17.93 5.28
N SER A 84 9.91 -18.68 4.50
CA SER A 84 10.01 -18.71 3.04
C SER A 84 9.85 -17.33 2.41
N LEU A 85 8.99 -16.46 2.95
CA LEU A 85 8.81 -15.11 2.44
C LEU A 85 10.06 -14.26 2.62
N ASP A 86 10.66 -14.28 3.81
CA ASP A 86 11.85 -13.51 4.14
C ASP A 86 13.07 -14.03 3.35
N TRP A 87 13.17 -15.36 3.23
CA TRP A 87 14.21 -16.00 2.43
C TRP A 87 14.11 -15.63 0.95
N LEU A 88 12.92 -15.66 0.34
CA LEU A 88 12.70 -15.26 -1.04
C LEU A 88 13.03 -13.79 -1.27
N ALA A 89 12.59 -12.92 -0.36
CA ALA A 89 12.81 -11.48 -0.44
C ALA A 89 14.30 -11.11 -0.32
N SER A 90 15.08 -11.87 0.44
CA SER A 90 16.53 -11.65 0.66
C SER A 90 17.42 -12.50 -0.24
N HIS A 91 16.87 -13.42 -1.05
CA HIS A 91 17.65 -14.39 -1.82
C HIS A 91 18.68 -13.71 -2.74
N LYS A 92 19.90 -14.27 -2.78
CA LYS A 92 21.04 -13.69 -3.54
C LYS A 92 20.75 -13.49 -5.05
N GLU A 93 19.97 -14.35 -5.65
CA GLU A 93 19.58 -14.27 -7.06
C GLU A 93 18.42 -13.31 -7.33
N THR A 94 17.78 -12.78 -6.28
CA THR A 94 16.71 -11.77 -6.41
C THR A 94 17.36 -10.40 -6.58
N ASN A 95 17.01 -9.68 -7.65
CA ASN A 95 17.38 -8.28 -7.84
C ASN A 95 16.29 -7.35 -7.30
N THR A 96 15.05 -7.63 -7.65
CA THR A 96 13.88 -6.79 -7.37
C THR A 96 12.81 -7.55 -6.60
N VAL A 97 12.26 -6.91 -5.59
CA VAL A 97 11.13 -7.42 -4.81
C VAL A 97 9.93 -6.50 -4.99
N ILE A 98 8.84 -7.03 -5.53
CA ILE A 98 7.53 -6.34 -5.53
C ILE A 98 6.83 -6.71 -4.23
N SER A 99 6.73 -5.76 -3.31
CA SER A 99 6.09 -5.94 -2.00
C SER A 99 4.62 -5.56 -2.09
N ALA A 100 3.75 -6.55 -2.31
CA ALA A 100 2.31 -6.38 -2.51
C ALA A 100 1.44 -7.21 -1.55
N ILE A 101 2.00 -7.68 -0.43
CA ILE A 101 1.24 -8.28 0.66
C ILE A 101 0.55 -7.16 1.42
N VAL A 102 -0.75 -7.26 1.62
CA VAL A 102 -1.57 -6.24 2.32
C VAL A 102 -1.40 -6.35 3.83
N GLY A 103 -1.33 -5.20 4.52
CA GLY A 103 -1.30 -5.11 5.97
C GLY A 103 0.05 -5.47 6.61
N ALA A 104 0.04 -5.65 7.93
CA ALA A 104 1.24 -5.92 8.74
C ALA A 104 2.02 -7.18 8.32
N ALA A 105 1.37 -8.15 7.67
CA ALA A 105 2.00 -9.40 7.20
C ALA A 105 3.13 -9.17 6.18
N GLY A 106 3.10 -8.05 5.45
CA GLY A 106 4.15 -7.69 4.51
C GLY A 106 5.41 -7.08 5.13
N LEU A 107 5.37 -6.68 6.42
CA LEU A 107 6.45 -5.94 7.08
C LEU A 107 7.77 -6.72 7.10
N LYS A 108 7.77 -7.95 7.64
CA LYS A 108 9.00 -8.79 7.77
C LYS A 108 9.68 -9.05 6.43
N PRO A 109 8.99 -9.61 5.41
CA PRO A 109 9.64 -9.87 4.13
C PRO A 109 10.09 -8.60 3.41
N THR A 110 9.38 -7.47 3.54
CA THR A 110 9.81 -6.19 2.98
C THR A 110 11.07 -5.67 3.68
N MET A 111 11.15 -5.84 5.01
CA MET A 111 12.35 -5.51 5.78
C MET A 111 13.54 -6.41 5.41
N ALA A 112 13.31 -7.71 5.17
CA ALA A 112 14.34 -8.63 4.71
C ALA A 112 14.93 -8.21 3.35
N ALA A 113 14.06 -7.78 2.42
CA ALA A 113 14.50 -7.19 1.15
C ALA A 113 15.33 -5.93 1.35
N ALA A 114 14.89 -5.01 2.24
CA ALA A 114 15.62 -3.79 2.55
C ALA A 114 17.01 -4.09 3.11
N ASN A 115 17.11 -4.92 4.14
CA ASN A 115 18.39 -5.30 4.75
C ASN A 115 19.37 -6.00 3.77
N SER A 116 18.83 -6.60 2.70
CA SER A 116 19.62 -7.30 1.68
C SER A 116 19.97 -6.44 0.45
N GLY A 117 19.73 -5.12 0.52
CA GLY A 117 20.12 -4.17 -0.53
C GLY A 117 19.36 -4.33 -1.84
N LYS A 118 18.12 -4.84 -1.80
CA LYS A 118 17.32 -5.08 -3.01
C LYS A 118 16.69 -3.80 -3.57
N LYS A 119 16.32 -3.84 -4.85
CA LYS A 119 15.38 -2.90 -5.42
C LYS A 119 13.98 -3.31 -4.96
N ILE A 120 13.32 -2.44 -4.19
CA ILE A 120 12.03 -2.69 -3.59
C ILE A 120 10.98 -1.83 -4.29
N LEU A 121 10.03 -2.46 -4.95
CA LEU A 121 8.86 -1.81 -5.50
C LEU A 121 7.74 -1.94 -4.46
N LEU A 122 7.52 -0.85 -3.72
CA LEU A 122 6.66 -0.86 -2.53
C LEU A 122 5.21 -0.55 -2.87
N ALA A 123 4.34 -1.52 -2.69
CA ALA A 123 2.88 -1.36 -2.70
C ALA A 123 2.26 -1.57 -1.31
N ASN A 124 3.00 -2.19 -0.37
CA ASN A 124 2.60 -2.36 1.02
C ASN A 124 2.93 -1.09 1.82
N LYS A 125 2.00 -0.13 1.82
CA LYS A 125 2.16 1.15 2.54
C LYS A 125 2.25 0.96 4.05
N GLU A 126 1.64 -0.10 4.58
CA GLU A 126 1.63 -0.42 6.00
C GLU A 126 3.04 -0.59 6.56
N THR A 127 4.00 -1.05 5.75
CA THR A 127 5.42 -1.15 6.14
C THR A 127 5.98 0.22 6.56
N LEU A 128 5.74 1.28 5.78
CA LEU A 128 6.20 2.63 6.12
C LEU A 128 5.37 3.27 7.22
N VAL A 129 4.08 2.97 7.29
CA VAL A 129 3.22 3.46 8.37
C VAL A 129 3.65 2.90 9.72
N MET A 130 3.88 1.58 9.80
CA MET A 130 4.18 0.89 11.06
C MET A 130 5.64 1.06 11.51
N ALA A 131 6.59 1.05 10.57
CA ALA A 131 8.01 0.95 10.86
C ALA A 131 8.87 1.93 10.03
N GLY A 132 8.32 3.09 9.64
CA GLY A 132 8.93 3.98 8.67
C GLY A 132 10.37 4.36 8.99
N GLU A 133 10.66 4.75 10.24
CA GLU A 133 12.02 5.09 10.68
C GLU A 133 13.00 3.92 10.53
N LEU A 134 12.61 2.74 11.04
CA LEU A 134 13.43 1.52 10.96
C LEU A 134 13.64 1.10 9.51
N PHE A 135 12.60 1.16 8.70
CA PHE A 135 12.65 0.75 7.31
C PHE A 135 13.53 1.69 6.46
N VAL A 136 13.35 3.01 6.58
CA VAL A 136 14.19 4.00 5.86
C VAL A 136 15.64 3.91 6.30
N LYS A 137 15.90 3.66 7.59
CA LYS A 137 17.25 3.40 8.11
C LYS A 137 17.87 2.15 7.48
N ALA A 138 17.13 1.04 7.41
CA ALA A 138 17.57 -0.19 6.76
C ALA A 138 17.90 0.02 5.27
N VAL A 139 17.01 0.69 4.53
CA VAL A 139 17.20 1.05 3.13
C VAL A 139 18.49 1.85 2.93
N LYS A 140 18.74 2.87 3.78
CA LYS A 140 19.96 3.70 3.71
C LYS A 140 21.23 2.91 4.04
N GLN A 141 21.20 2.05 5.05
CA GLN A 141 22.37 1.27 5.51
C GLN A 141 22.77 0.19 4.52
N SER A 142 21.81 -0.45 3.85
CA SER A 142 22.07 -1.53 2.89
C SER A 142 22.28 -1.04 1.45
N ASN A 143 22.10 0.26 1.18
CA ASN A 143 22.01 0.84 -0.17
C ASN A 143 20.89 0.21 -1.02
N ALA A 144 19.81 -0.25 -0.41
CA ALA A 144 18.63 -0.68 -1.12
C ALA A 144 18.00 0.48 -1.89
N THR A 145 17.30 0.16 -2.98
CA THR A 145 16.56 1.16 -3.76
C THR A 145 15.08 1.01 -3.46
N LEU A 146 14.45 2.06 -2.97
CA LEU A 146 13.03 2.08 -2.64
C LEU A 146 12.26 2.90 -3.68
N ILE A 147 11.25 2.27 -4.33
CA ILE A 147 10.42 2.89 -5.36
C ILE A 147 8.95 2.61 -5.02
N PRO A 148 8.12 3.64 -4.82
CA PRO A 148 6.70 3.44 -4.54
C PRO A 148 5.94 2.99 -5.78
N ILE A 149 5.00 2.05 -5.60
CA ILE A 149 4.01 1.63 -6.61
C ILE A 149 2.68 2.36 -6.42
N ASP A 150 2.34 2.73 -5.17
CA ASP A 150 1.10 3.46 -4.93
C ASP A 150 1.00 4.66 -5.88
N SER A 151 -0.14 4.83 -6.55
CA SER A 151 -0.27 5.71 -7.71
C SER A 151 0.09 7.16 -7.39
N GLU A 152 -0.29 7.64 -6.22
CA GLU A 152 -0.05 9.00 -5.76
C GLU A 152 1.43 9.25 -5.47
N HIS A 153 2.09 8.33 -4.77
CA HIS A 153 3.52 8.44 -4.46
C HIS A 153 4.39 8.24 -5.70
N ASN A 154 3.99 7.32 -6.57
CA ASN A 154 4.66 7.13 -7.85
C ASN A 154 4.53 8.39 -8.73
N ALA A 155 3.36 9.04 -8.73
CA ALA A 155 3.16 10.31 -9.42
C ALA A 155 4.09 11.42 -8.91
N ILE A 156 4.24 11.54 -7.59
CA ILE A 156 5.20 12.48 -6.98
C ILE A 156 6.62 12.15 -7.46
N LEU A 157 7.05 10.89 -7.36
CA LEU A 157 8.38 10.47 -7.82
C LEU A 157 8.64 10.82 -9.29
N GLN A 158 7.62 10.74 -10.14
CA GLN A 158 7.73 11.05 -11.57
C GLN A 158 7.95 12.55 -11.88
N VAL A 159 7.49 13.43 -11.00
CA VAL A 159 7.59 14.90 -11.19
C VAL A 159 8.67 15.55 -10.33
N LEU A 160 9.30 14.78 -9.43
CA LEU A 160 10.44 15.25 -8.65
C LEU A 160 11.69 15.40 -9.54
N PRO A 161 12.57 16.37 -9.22
CA PRO A 161 13.87 16.48 -9.87
C PRO A 161 14.70 15.21 -9.71
N ARG A 162 15.36 14.76 -10.77
CA ARG A 162 16.29 13.62 -10.73
C ARG A 162 17.55 13.99 -9.95
N SER A 163 17.48 13.97 -8.63
CA SER A 163 18.59 14.28 -7.71
C SER A 163 19.06 13.01 -7.02
N LYS A 164 20.38 12.89 -6.78
CA LYS A 164 20.95 11.78 -6.01
C LYS A 164 20.54 11.79 -4.53
N LYS A 165 20.05 12.92 -4.01
CA LYS A 165 19.52 13.06 -2.65
C LYS A 165 18.14 13.71 -2.72
N LEU A 166 17.12 12.94 -2.40
CA LEU A 166 15.78 13.47 -2.17
C LEU A 166 15.82 14.26 -0.83
N ASN A 167 16.01 15.56 -0.94
CA ASN A 167 15.83 16.48 0.16
C ASN A 167 14.88 17.56 -0.36
N TYR A 168 13.66 17.61 0.17
CA TYR A 168 12.62 18.49 -0.35
C TYR A 168 13.04 19.97 -0.39
N LYS A 169 13.74 20.47 0.64
CA LYS A 169 14.22 21.87 0.68
C LYS A 169 15.25 22.16 -0.41
N SER A 170 16.24 21.31 -0.58
CA SER A 170 17.30 21.51 -1.58
C SER A 170 16.81 21.35 -3.02
N ASN A 171 15.69 20.64 -3.22
CA ASN A 171 15.08 20.43 -4.54
C ASN A 171 14.04 21.49 -4.88
N GLY A 172 13.89 22.54 -4.07
CA GLY A 172 12.95 23.63 -4.32
C GLY A 172 11.47 23.23 -4.19
N ILE A 173 11.18 22.14 -3.49
CA ILE A 173 9.80 21.70 -3.24
C ILE A 173 9.22 22.56 -2.12
N ARG A 174 8.05 23.13 -2.36
CA ARG A 174 7.29 23.91 -1.38
C ARG A 174 6.30 23.01 -0.65
N LYS A 175 5.49 22.26 -1.39
CA LYS A 175 4.56 21.28 -0.82
C LYS A 175 4.19 20.18 -1.81
N ILE A 176 3.68 19.09 -1.28
CA ILE A 176 3.08 17.98 -2.02
C ILE A 176 1.55 18.11 -1.91
N LEU A 177 0.86 17.94 -3.03
CA LEU A 177 -0.58 17.82 -3.10
C LEU A 177 -0.95 16.38 -3.42
N LEU A 178 -1.38 15.63 -2.40
CA LEU A 178 -1.88 14.27 -2.55
C LEU A 178 -3.34 14.30 -3.01
N THR A 179 -3.63 13.79 -4.20
CA THR A 179 -5.01 13.70 -4.66
C THR A 179 -5.74 12.49 -4.07
N ALA A 180 -7.03 12.61 -3.89
CA ALA A 180 -7.93 11.54 -3.47
C ALA A 180 -9.20 11.58 -4.30
N SER A 181 -9.81 10.42 -4.60
CA SER A 181 -11.13 10.37 -5.25
C SER A 181 -12.26 10.96 -4.37
N GLY A 182 -12.02 10.99 -3.05
CA GLY A 182 -13.03 11.33 -2.04
C GLY A 182 -13.91 10.14 -1.64
N GLY A 183 -13.71 8.98 -2.26
CA GLY A 183 -14.45 7.75 -1.97
C GLY A 183 -15.91 7.78 -2.44
N PRO A 184 -16.68 6.71 -2.17
CA PRO A 184 -18.08 6.59 -2.60
C PRO A 184 -19.01 7.57 -1.90
N PHE A 185 -18.64 8.09 -0.73
CA PHE A 185 -19.50 8.94 0.12
C PHE A 185 -19.12 10.42 0.09
N ARG A 186 -18.35 10.85 -0.92
CA ARG A 186 -17.90 12.25 -1.06
C ARG A 186 -19.05 13.25 -0.98
N THR A 187 -20.20 12.94 -1.60
CA THR A 187 -21.38 13.81 -1.65
C THR A 187 -22.45 13.49 -0.60
N SER A 188 -22.27 12.44 0.20
CA SER A 188 -23.21 12.06 1.25
C SER A 188 -23.16 13.01 2.43
N THR A 189 -24.27 13.13 3.17
CA THR A 189 -24.34 13.86 4.43
C THR A 189 -23.80 13.01 5.60
N LYS A 190 -23.47 13.65 6.73
CA LYS A 190 -23.07 12.92 7.96
C LYS A 190 -24.16 11.97 8.47
N GLU A 191 -25.43 12.32 8.29
CA GLU A 191 -26.55 11.50 8.72
C GLU A 191 -26.65 10.22 7.89
N GLU A 192 -26.48 10.33 6.57
CA GLU A 192 -26.46 9.15 5.68
C GLU A 192 -25.33 8.19 6.02
N LEU A 193 -24.16 8.69 6.49
CA LEU A 193 -23.03 7.84 6.87
C LEU A 193 -23.32 6.91 8.05
N LYS A 194 -24.29 7.23 8.92
CA LYS A 194 -24.69 6.37 10.04
C LYS A 194 -25.28 5.03 9.61
N HIS A 195 -25.82 4.97 8.40
CA HIS A 195 -26.53 3.80 7.88
C HIS A 195 -25.82 3.09 6.73
N VAL A 196 -24.55 3.47 6.48
CA VAL A 196 -23.74 2.89 5.40
C VAL A 196 -23.46 1.41 5.67
N THR A 197 -23.73 0.60 4.65
CA THR A 197 -23.45 -0.84 4.67
C THR A 197 -22.09 -1.16 4.03
N PRO A 198 -21.47 -2.32 4.35
CA PRO A 198 -20.26 -2.78 3.68
C PRO A 198 -20.41 -2.85 2.15
N LYS A 199 -21.58 -3.28 1.67
CA LYS A 199 -21.87 -3.38 0.23
C LYS A 199 -21.82 -2.03 -0.48
N GLU A 200 -22.27 -0.96 0.17
CA GLU A 200 -22.21 0.40 -0.37
C GLU A 200 -20.79 0.94 -0.32
N ALA A 201 -20.10 0.74 0.80
CA ALA A 201 -18.71 1.19 1.00
C ALA A 201 -17.72 0.51 0.03
N LEU A 202 -18.01 -0.72 -0.43
CA LEU A 202 -17.20 -1.43 -1.41
C LEU A 202 -17.39 -0.94 -2.86
N ARG A 203 -18.27 0.03 -3.13
CA ARG A 203 -18.52 0.57 -4.48
C ARG A 203 -17.62 1.78 -4.75
N HIS A 204 -16.32 1.54 -4.95
CA HIS A 204 -15.41 2.65 -5.30
C HIS A 204 -15.75 3.20 -6.70
N PRO A 205 -15.79 4.55 -6.91
CA PRO A 205 -16.22 5.15 -8.17
C PRO A 205 -15.29 4.88 -9.36
N ASN A 206 -13.97 4.78 -9.15
CA ASN A 206 -12.98 4.78 -10.23
C ASN A 206 -12.07 3.54 -10.24
N TRP A 207 -11.86 2.87 -9.10
CA TRP A 207 -10.89 1.80 -8.95
C TRP A 207 -11.53 0.48 -8.55
N ILE A 208 -11.03 -0.62 -9.12
CA ILE A 208 -11.31 -1.97 -8.63
C ILE A 208 -10.16 -2.39 -7.72
N MET A 209 -10.42 -2.46 -6.43
CA MET A 209 -9.40 -2.70 -5.40
C MET A 209 -9.80 -3.84 -4.46
N GLY A 210 -8.86 -4.27 -3.61
CA GLY A 210 -9.14 -5.18 -2.52
C GLY A 210 -10.12 -4.58 -1.50
N LYS A 211 -10.82 -5.43 -0.73
CA LYS A 211 -11.86 -4.98 0.21
C LYS A 211 -11.33 -3.99 1.25
N LYS A 212 -10.17 -4.28 1.87
CA LYS A 212 -9.58 -3.41 2.92
C LYS A 212 -9.32 -2.00 2.39
N ILE A 213 -8.57 -1.85 1.31
CA ILE A 213 -8.22 -0.53 0.76
C ILE A 213 -9.45 0.21 0.23
N THR A 214 -10.50 -0.50 -0.21
CA THR A 214 -11.76 0.13 -0.64
C THR A 214 -12.49 0.76 0.55
N ILE A 215 -12.55 0.10 1.72
CA ILE A 215 -13.09 0.69 2.95
C ILE A 215 -12.20 1.84 3.43
N ASP A 216 -10.88 1.70 3.38
CA ASP A 216 -9.96 2.80 3.71
C ASP A 216 -10.17 4.02 2.81
N SER A 217 -10.48 3.82 1.52
CA SER A 217 -10.85 4.92 0.62
C SER A 217 -12.17 5.55 1.02
N ALA A 218 -13.17 4.75 1.41
CA ALA A 218 -14.49 5.23 1.82
C ALA A 218 -14.43 6.08 3.11
N THR A 219 -13.53 5.75 4.05
CA THR A 219 -13.30 6.47 5.31
C THR A 219 -12.28 7.60 5.20
N MET A 220 -11.62 7.77 4.06
CA MET A 220 -10.42 8.60 3.85
C MET A 220 -9.18 8.14 4.64
N MET A 221 -9.21 6.98 5.33
CA MET A 221 -8.03 6.41 5.99
C MET A 221 -6.94 6.07 4.98
N ASN A 222 -7.30 5.58 3.79
CA ASN A 222 -6.29 5.31 2.75
C ASN A 222 -5.41 6.54 2.50
N LYS A 223 -6.01 7.72 2.38
CA LYS A 223 -5.27 8.97 2.20
C LYS A 223 -4.49 9.37 3.46
N GLY A 224 -5.02 9.08 4.64
CA GLY A 224 -4.28 9.24 5.90
C GLY A 224 -3.00 8.40 5.95
N LEU A 225 -3.08 7.12 5.58
CA LEU A 225 -1.91 6.23 5.49
C LEU A 225 -0.91 6.72 4.44
N GLU A 226 -1.39 7.23 3.33
CA GLU A 226 -0.56 7.79 2.26
C GLU A 226 0.17 9.08 2.69
N VAL A 227 -0.44 9.93 3.51
CA VAL A 227 0.25 11.09 4.11
C VAL A 227 1.43 10.62 4.96
N ILE A 228 1.23 9.58 5.80
CA ILE A 228 2.31 9.00 6.62
C ILE A 228 3.41 8.43 5.73
N GLU A 229 3.05 7.67 4.71
CA GLU A 229 3.98 7.08 3.75
C GLU A 229 4.80 8.16 3.01
N ALA A 230 4.15 9.24 2.54
CA ALA A 230 4.81 10.34 1.84
C ALA A 230 5.87 11.04 2.71
N CYS A 231 5.61 11.21 4.02
CA CYS A 231 6.58 11.77 4.95
C CYS A 231 7.89 10.97 4.94
N TRP A 232 7.80 9.65 4.96
CA TRP A 232 8.96 8.76 4.97
C TRP A 232 9.64 8.63 3.60
N LEU A 233 8.87 8.52 2.52
CA LEU A 233 9.39 8.36 1.16
C LEU A 233 10.17 9.57 0.67
N PHE A 234 9.65 10.78 0.96
CA PHE A 234 10.17 12.01 0.40
C PHE A 234 10.91 12.89 1.41
N ASP A 235 11.05 12.42 2.65
CA ASP A 235 11.69 13.16 3.76
C ASP A 235 11.10 14.57 3.92
N ILE A 236 9.75 14.67 3.87
CA ILE A 236 8.97 15.92 3.93
C ILE A 236 8.06 15.90 5.16
N PRO A 237 7.97 17.03 5.92
CA PRO A 237 7.09 17.08 7.08
C PRO A 237 5.61 17.08 6.67
N ALA A 238 4.74 16.56 7.53
CA ALA A 238 3.30 16.49 7.28
C ALA A 238 2.66 17.88 7.02
N SER A 239 3.21 18.95 7.56
CA SER A 239 2.77 20.33 7.33
C SER A 239 2.93 20.79 5.88
N GLU A 240 3.78 20.14 5.11
CA GLU A 240 4.04 20.43 3.69
C GLU A 240 3.34 19.42 2.77
N ILE A 241 2.41 18.61 3.31
CA ILE A 241 1.57 17.68 2.55
C ILE A 241 0.11 18.11 2.71
N GLU A 242 -0.51 18.46 1.60
CA GLU A 242 -1.92 18.84 1.53
C GLU A 242 -2.72 17.76 0.78
N VAL A 243 -3.86 17.38 1.30
CA VAL A 243 -4.78 16.47 0.63
C VAL A 243 -5.79 17.25 -0.18
N VAL A 244 -5.96 16.86 -1.44
CA VAL A 244 -6.90 17.49 -2.38
C VAL A 244 -7.83 16.43 -2.95
N ILE A 245 -9.13 16.64 -2.86
CA ILE A 245 -10.10 15.76 -3.49
C ILE A 245 -10.15 16.06 -4.99
N HIS A 246 -9.93 15.03 -5.80
CA HIS A 246 -10.01 15.04 -7.25
C HIS A 246 -10.86 13.87 -7.74
N PRO A 247 -12.18 14.08 -7.92
CA PRO A 247 -13.14 12.98 -8.15
C PRO A 247 -12.86 12.13 -9.38
N GLN A 248 -12.26 12.72 -10.43
CA GLN A 248 -11.98 12.01 -11.67
C GLN A 248 -10.77 11.06 -11.57
N SER A 249 -9.92 11.21 -10.55
CA SER A 249 -8.69 10.41 -10.33
C SER A 249 -7.77 10.34 -11.56
N ILE A 250 -7.72 11.42 -12.36
CA ILE A 250 -6.86 11.54 -13.55
C ILE A 250 -5.52 12.14 -13.18
N ILE A 251 -5.51 13.17 -12.31
CA ILE A 251 -4.30 13.66 -11.66
C ILE A 251 -4.05 12.78 -10.45
N HIS A 252 -2.90 12.09 -10.45
CA HIS A 252 -2.57 11.16 -9.38
C HIS A 252 -1.85 11.83 -8.20
N SER A 253 -1.10 12.91 -8.42
CA SER A 253 -0.58 13.86 -7.41
C SER A 253 0.11 15.03 -8.08
N LEU A 254 0.42 16.08 -7.29
CA LEU A 254 1.11 17.29 -7.75
C LEU A 254 2.21 17.68 -6.76
N VAL A 255 3.22 18.39 -7.27
CA VAL A 255 4.28 19.00 -6.46
C VAL A 255 4.32 20.48 -6.78
N GLU A 256 4.18 21.32 -5.76
CA GLU A 256 4.34 22.77 -5.85
C GLU A 256 5.77 23.14 -5.50
N TYR A 257 6.37 23.99 -6.34
CA TYR A 257 7.75 24.45 -6.19
C TYR A 257 7.83 25.88 -5.68
N VAL A 258 9.01 26.27 -5.17
CA VAL A 258 9.26 27.61 -4.59
C VAL A 258 9.14 28.75 -5.60
N ASP A 259 9.25 28.48 -6.89
CA ASP A 259 9.07 29.45 -7.98
C ASP A 259 7.58 29.67 -8.34
N GLY A 260 6.66 28.98 -7.64
CA GLY A 260 5.22 29.03 -7.88
C GLY A 260 4.72 28.07 -8.96
N SER A 261 5.59 27.29 -9.60
CA SER A 261 5.14 26.27 -10.54
C SER A 261 4.55 25.06 -9.80
N THR A 262 3.56 24.41 -10.42
CA THR A 262 2.99 23.14 -9.95
C THR A 262 3.09 22.11 -11.04
N LEU A 263 3.78 20.99 -10.77
CA LEU A 263 3.89 19.87 -11.70
C LEU A 263 2.97 18.72 -11.26
N ALA A 264 2.31 18.10 -12.22
CA ALA A 264 1.38 17.01 -11.98
C ALA A 264 1.68 15.82 -12.89
N GLN A 265 1.48 14.61 -12.40
CA GLN A 265 1.41 13.43 -13.24
C GLN A 265 -0.06 13.09 -13.48
N LEU A 266 -0.40 12.93 -14.77
CA LEU A 266 -1.74 12.58 -15.23
C LEU A 266 -1.71 11.22 -15.95
N GLY A 267 -2.78 10.45 -15.79
CA GLY A 267 -2.95 9.18 -16.49
C GLY A 267 -4.35 8.60 -16.27
N ASN A 268 -4.67 7.57 -17.05
CA ASN A 268 -5.84 6.76 -16.75
C ASN A 268 -5.65 6.03 -15.42
N PRO A 269 -6.69 5.78 -14.61
CA PRO A 269 -6.59 5.07 -13.34
C PRO A 269 -6.33 3.56 -13.58
N ASP A 270 -5.06 3.23 -13.79
CA ASP A 270 -4.59 1.87 -14.06
C ASP A 270 -3.21 1.63 -13.41
N MET A 271 -3.14 0.64 -12.52
CA MET A 271 -1.92 0.34 -11.76
C MET A 271 -0.75 -0.14 -12.62
N ARG A 272 -0.98 -0.59 -13.83
CA ARG A 272 0.11 -0.96 -14.76
C ARG A 272 1.02 0.22 -15.10
N THR A 273 0.48 1.44 -15.10
CA THR A 273 1.28 2.66 -15.36
C THR A 273 2.35 2.89 -14.27
N PRO A 274 2.01 3.04 -12.98
CA PRO A 274 3.02 3.20 -11.94
C PRO A 274 3.92 1.97 -11.76
N ILE A 275 3.40 0.76 -11.99
CA ILE A 275 4.20 -0.48 -11.95
C ILE A 275 5.25 -0.50 -13.06
N ALA A 276 4.88 -0.16 -14.30
CA ALA A 276 5.82 -0.10 -15.41
C ALA A 276 6.93 0.93 -15.17
N TYR A 277 6.57 2.10 -14.64
CA TYR A 277 7.55 3.12 -14.26
C TYR A 277 8.47 2.63 -13.12
N ALA A 278 7.93 2.00 -12.09
CA ALA A 278 8.71 1.49 -10.97
C ALA A 278 9.69 0.37 -11.40
N LEU A 279 9.24 -0.54 -12.27
CA LEU A 279 10.07 -1.61 -12.81
C LEU A 279 11.27 -1.06 -13.59
N SER A 280 11.05 -0.05 -14.44
CA SER A 280 12.07 0.47 -15.35
C SER A 280 12.79 1.73 -14.84
N HIS A 281 12.41 2.25 -13.67
CA HIS A 281 12.95 3.49 -13.13
C HIS A 281 14.50 3.56 -13.23
N PRO A 282 15.06 4.67 -13.75
CA PRO A 282 14.41 5.95 -14.10
C PRO A 282 13.86 6.02 -15.53
N GLU A 283 13.94 4.95 -16.30
CA GLU A 283 13.45 4.87 -17.68
C GLU A 283 11.93 4.69 -17.74
N ARG A 284 11.37 4.65 -18.95
CA ARG A 284 9.97 4.33 -19.18
C ARG A 284 9.86 3.16 -20.15
N ILE A 285 8.92 2.25 -19.85
CA ILE A 285 8.57 1.11 -20.70
C ILE A 285 7.08 1.10 -20.98
N GLU A 286 6.67 0.35 -21.97
CA GLU A 286 5.25 0.15 -22.24
C GLU A 286 4.54 -0.53 -21.08
N SER A 287 3.42 0.05 -20.65
CA SER A 287 2.57 -0.49 -19.58
C SER A 287 1.40 -1.31 -20.11
N GLY A 288 1.12 -1.22 -21.42
CA GLY A 288 -0.10 -1.74 -22.03
C GLY A 288 -1.35 -0.89 -21.74
N VAL A 289 -1.19 0.29 -21.14
CA VAL A 289 -2.28 1.23 -20.85
C VAL A 289 -2.39 2.26 -21.96
N LEU A 290 -3.61 2.55 -22.40
CA LEU A 290 -3.86 3.59 -23.40
C LEU A 290 -3.55 4.98 -22.84
N GLY A 291 -3.06 5.88 -23.67
CA GLY A 291 -2.84 7.28 -23.31
C GLY A 291 -4.13 8.00 -22.91
N LEU A 292 -3.99 9.02 -22.06
CA LEU A 292 -5.10 9.85 -21.62
C LEU A 292 -5.60 10.74 -22.76
N ASP A 293 -6.93 10.74 -22.98
CA ASP A 293 -7.60 11.61 -23.94
C ASP A 293 -8.13 12.86 -23.22
N LEU A 294 -7.38 13.96 -23.27
CA LEU A 294 -7.74 15.22 -22.63
C LEU A 294 -9.00 15.86 -23.22
N ILE A 295 -9.28 15.60 -24.50
CA ILE A 295 -10.49 16.16 -25.15
C ILE A 295 -11.75 15.49 -24.59
N LYS A 296 -11.71 14.18 -24.35
CA LYS A 296 -12.80 13.45 -23.68
C LYS A 296 -12.93 13.80 -22.21
N THR A 297 -11.82 14.02 -21.52
CA THR A 297 -11.78 14.39 -20.11
C THR A 297 -12.46 15.73 -19.83
N LYS A 298 -12.24 16.73 -20.67
CA LYS A 298 -12.81 18.09 -20.66
C LYS A 298 -12.42 18.94 -19.44
N ARG A 299 -12.68 18.47 -18.20
CA ARG A 299 -12.44 19.24 -16.97
C ARG A 299 -11.87 18.38 -15.87
N LEU A 300 -11.17 19.03 -14.94
CA LEU A 300 -10.60 18.45 -13.76
C LEU A 300 -11.09 19.27 -12.57
N ASP A 301 -11.75 18.61 -11.61
CA ASP A 301 -12.37 19.26 -10.45
C ASP A 301 -11.54 19.01 -9.18
N PHE A 302 -11.49 20.01 -8.29
CA PHE A 302 -10.76 19.94 -7.04
C PHE A 302 -11.61 20.48 -5.89
N GLU A 303 -11.56 19.78 -4.74
CA GLU A 303 -12.30 20.14 -3.53
C GLU A 303 -11.40 19.95 -2.30
N ALA A 304 -11.68 20.65 -1.22
CA ALA A 304 -11.03 20.38 0.06
C ALA A 304 -11.61 19.12 0.72
N PRO A 305 -10.82 18.33 1.45
CA PRO A 305 -11.35 17.22 2.24
C PRO A 305 -12.17 17.72 3.43
N ASP A 306 -13.25 17.03 3.76
CA ASP A 306 -14.09 17.31 4.93
C ASP A 306 -13.65 16.42 6.10
N LEU A 307 -12.82 16.97 6.99
CA LEU A 307 -12.27 16.25 8.15
C LEU A 307 -13.33 15.93 9.21
N ASP A 308 -14.38 16.73 9.29
CA ASP A 308 -15.49 16.48 10.23
C ASP A 308 -16.35 15.31 9.78
N LYS A 309 -16.46 15.11 8.46
CA LYS A 309 -17.18 14.00 7.87
C LYS A 309 -16.36 12.73 7.80
N PHE A 310 -15.06 12.86 7.58
CA PHE A 310 -14.11 11.77 7.46
C PHE A 310 -12.97 11.90 8.48
N PRO A 311 -13.24 11.62 9.78
CA PRO A 311 -12.28 11.86 10.85
C PRO A 311 -11.00 11.00 10.73
N CYS A 312 -11.05 9.87 10.01
CA CYS A 312 -9.88 9.00 9.84
C CYS A 312 -8.67 9.72 9.22
N LEU A 313 -8.89 10.67 8.30
CA LEU A 313 -7.81 11.49 7.76
C LEU A 313 -7.18 12.38 8.85
N GLY A 314 -8.01 12.98 9.71
CA GLY A 314 -7.55 13.78 10.86
C GLY A 314 -6.76 12.94 11.88
N LEU A 315 -7.19 11.70 12.13
CA LEU A 315 -6.49 10.75 13.02
C LEU A 315 -5.10 10.40 12.49
N ALA A 316 -4.90 10.29 11.18
CA ALA A 316 -3.58 10.06 10.60
C ALA A 316 -2.63 11.26 10.83
N TYR A 317 -3.09 12.49 10.69
CA TYR A 317 -2.30 13.68 11.06
C TYR A 317 -2.03 13.74 12.57
N LYS A 318 -3.01 13.38 13.41
CA LYS A 318 -2.83 13.24 14.88
C LYS A 318 -1.73 12.21 15.20
N ALA A 319 -1.75 11.05 14.53
CA ALA A 319 -0.73 10.01 14.71
C ALA A 319 0.68 10.49 14.32
N LEU A 320 0.82 11.20 13.19
CA LEU A 320 2.09 11.82 12.78
C LEU A 320 2.59 12.87 13.79
N HIS A 321 1.69 13.68 14.33
CA HIS A 321 2.04 14.68 15.34
C HIS A 321 2.53 14.05 16.65
N ILE A 322 1.88 12.98 17.11
CA ILE A 322 2.32 12.18 18.28
C ILE A 322 3.65 11.47 17.98
N GLY A 323 3.79 10.93 16.79
CA GLY A 323 4.98 10.18 16.36
C GLY A 323 5.12 8.84 17.09
N LYS A 324 6.38 8.34 17.20
CA LYS A 324 6.68 7.08 17.90
C LYS A 324 5.84 5.91 17.38
N ASN A 325 5.13 5.19 18.29
CA ASN A 325 4.26 4.05 17.97
C ASN A 325 2.85 4.44 17.49
N ALA A 326 2.47 5.71 17.51
CA ALA A 326 1.10 6.12 17.18
C ALA A 326 0.66 5.73 15.75
N PRO A 327 1.50 5.83 14.69
CA PRO A 327 1.12 5.32 13.37
C PRO A 327 0.93 3.80 13.32
N THR A 328 1.69 3.03 14.12
CA THR A 328 1.52 1.58 14.24
C THR A 328 0.18 1.24 14.89
N ILE A 329 -0.19 1.96 15.95
CA ILE A 329 -1.47 1.82 16.64
C ILE A 329 -2.61 2.14 15.70
N LEU A 330 -2.55 3.27 14.99
CA LEU A 330 -3.54 3.68 14.01
C LEU A 330 -3.75 2.59 12.94
N ASN A 331 -2.68 2.03 12.39
CA ASN A 331 -2.77 0.98 11.38
C ASN A 331 -3.40 -0.30 11.94
N ALA A 332 -2.94 -0.79 13.10
CA ALA A 332 -3.45 -2.01 13.72
C ALA A 332 -4.94 -1.89 14.07
N ALA A 333 -5.34 -0.76 14.68
CA ALA A 333 -6.74 -0.47 15.00
C ALA A 333 -7.59 -0.39 13.74
N ASN A 334 -7.10 0.28 12.69
CA ASN A 334 -7.81 0.38 11.40
C ASN A 334 -8.03 -0.99 10.75
N GLU A 335 -7.03 -1.86 10.72
CA GLU A 335 -7.19 -3.20 10.13
C GLU A 335 -8.27 -4.01 10.87
N VAL A 336 -8.31 -3.97 12.20
CA VAL A 336 -9.34 -4.64 13.02
C VAL A 336 -10.71 -4.01 12.78
N ALA A 337 -10.80 -2.67 12.78
CA ALA A 337 -12.05 -1.95 12.55
C ALA A 337 -12.66 -2.24 11.17
N VAL A 338 -11.83 -2.23 10.13
CA VAL A 338 -12.26 -2.54 8.75
C VAL A 338 -12.76 -3.98 8.65
N GLU A 339 -12.06 -4.94 9.27
CA GLU A 339 -12.51 -6.34 9.29
C GLU A 339 -13.85 -6.50 10.03
N ALA A 340 -14.01 -5.84 11.17
CA ALA A 340 -15.25 -5.86 11.94
C ALA A 340 -16.41 -5.21 11.19
N PHE A 341 -16.18 -4.09 10.51
CA PHE A 341 -17.18 -3.46 9.64
C PHE A 341 -17.58 -4.37 8.48
N LEU A 342 -16.64 -5.01 7.80
CA LEU A 342 -16.95 -5.95 6.73
C LEU A 342 -17.74 -7.18 7.19
N LYS A 343 -17.65 -7.54 8.47
CA LYS A 343 -18.45 -8.58 9.14
C LYS A 343 -19.76 -8.03 9.74
N GLU A 344 -20.07 -6.76 9.55
CA GLU A 344 -21.23 -6.07 10.11
C GLU A 344 -21.29 -6.09 11.65
N SER A 345 -20.12 -6.23 12.31
CA SER A 345 -20.00 -6.21 13.77
C SER A 345 -19.91 -4.79 14.34
N ILE A 346 -19.55 -3.81 13.52
CA ILE A 346 -19.55 -2.38 13.86
C ILE A 346 -20.09 -1.56 12.70
N THR A 347 -20.56 -0.35 12.99
CA THR A 347 -21.03 0.61 11.98
C THR A 347 -19.87 1.33 11.29
N PHE A 348 -20.14 2.02 10.18
CA PHE A 348 -19.16 2.81 9.44
C PHE A 348 -18.47 3.89 10.31
N ASN A 349 -19.25 4.61 11.12
CA ASN A 349 -18.71 5.67 11.99
C ASN A 349 -17.88 5.10 13.14
N GLN A 350 -18.22 3.92 13.64
CA GLN A 350 -17.46 3.24 14.69
C GLN A 350 -16.03 2.84 14.26
N ILE A 351 -15.73 2.84 12.95
CA ILE A 351 -14.35 2.64 12.48
C ILE A 351 -13.43 3.74 13.06
N ALA A 352 -13.81 5.01 12.91
CA ALA A 352 -13.01 6.12 13.42
C ALA A 352 -12.98 6.16 14.97
N GLU A 353 -14.11 5.88 15.61
CA GLU A 353 -14.22 5.85 17.08
C GLU A 353 -13.30 4.79 17.70
N LEU A 354 -13.25 3.59 17.12
CA LEU A 354 -12.36 2.52 17.58
C LEU A 354 -10.89 2.89 17.41
N ILE A 355 -10.52 3.48 16.27
CA ILE A 355 -9.14 3.92 16.02
C ILE A 355 -8.73 4.99 17.04
N GLU A 356 -9.58 6.00 17.27
CA GLU A 356 -9.32 7.05 18.24
C GLU A 356 -9.17 6.50 19.65
N PHE A 357 -10.07 5.60 20.07
CA PHE A 357 -9.98 4.92 21.35
C PHE A 357 -8.64 4.21 21.53
N CYS A 358 -8.19 3.43 20.54
CA CYS A 358 -6.90 2.74 20.61
C CYS A 358 -5.72 3.71 20.70
N MET A 359 -5.76 4.81 19.94
CA MET A 359 -4.70 5.83 19.96
C MET A 359 -4.62 6.57 21.31
N ASP A 360 -5.74 6.78 21.99
CA ASP A 360 -5.78 7.46 23.28
C ASP A 360 -5.45 6.53 24.46
N ALA A 361 -5.70 5.22 24.32
CA ALA A 361 -5.48 4.23 25.37
C ALA A 361 -4.03 3.70 25.44
N VAL A 362 -3.24 3.83 24.39
CA VAL A 362 -1.87 3.29 24.32
C VAL A 362 -0.84 4.41 24.47
N GLU A 363 0.02 4.28 25.48
CA GLU A 363 1.07 5.26 25.75
C GLU A 363 2.10 5.35 24.62
N PRO A 364 2.54 6.57 24.24
CA PRO A 364 3.56 6.78 23.22
C PRO A 364 4.94 6.24 23.64
N GLN A 365 5.46 5.24 22.92
CA GLN A 365 6.77 4.64 23.12
C GLN A 365 7.59 4.59 21.83
N SER A 366 8.92 4.64 21.94
CA SER A 366 9.83 4.48 20.80
C SER A 366 9.80 3.05 20.27
N LEU A 367 10.01 2.91 18.96
CA LEU A 367 10.06 1.63 18.26
C LEU A 367 11.51 1.37 17.83
N ASP A 368 12.22 0.54 18.59
CA ASP A 368 13.65 0.33 18.36
C ASP A 368 13.96 -0.92 17.51
N SER A 369 12.97 -1.80 17.31
CA SER A 369 13.09 -3.03 16.53
C SER A 369 11.76 -3.43 15.89
N ILE A 370 11.82 -4.34 14.91
CA ILE A 370 10.63 -4.89 14.25
C ILE A 370 9.80 -5.71 15.25
N GLU A 371 10.44 -6.38 16.20
CA GLU A 371 9.79 -7.13 17.27
C GLU A 371 8.92 -6.18 18.10
N THR A 372 9.45 -5.02 18.50
CA THR A 372 8.69 -4.00 19.25
C THR A 372 7.51 -3.46 18.43
N VAL A 373 7.68 -3.25 17.11
CA VAL A 373 6.58 -2.85 16.22
C VAL A 373 5.47 -3.90 16.23
N LEU A 374 5.82 -5.19 16.10
CA LEU A 374 4.85 -6.30 16.09
C LEU A 374 4.19 -6.52 17.45
N GLU A 375 4.88 -6.26 18.55
CA GLU A 375 4.29 -6.29 19.89
C GLU A 375 3.24 -5.19 20.07
N VAL A 376 3.53 -3.96 19.61
CA VAL A 376 2.57 -2.84 19.64
C VAL A 376 1.35 -3.17 18.76
N ASP A 377 1.57 -3.66 17.54
CA ASP A 377 0.51 -4.10 16.63
C ASP A 377 -0.39 -5.14 17.30
N SER A 378 0.20 -6.20 17.87
CA SER A 378 -0.53 -7.28 18.55
C SER A 378 -1.34 -6.78 19.76
N LYS A 379 -0.73 -5.96 20.62
CA LYS A 379 -1.42 -5.37 21.80
C LYS A 379 -2.59 -4.50 21.37
N THR A 380 -2.39 -3.68 20.31
CA THR A 380 -3.44 -2.82 19.79
C THR A 380 -4.60 -3.62 19.19
N ARG A 381 -4.31 -4.71 18.48
CA ARG A 381 -5.37 -5.61 17.95
C ARG A 381 -6.20 -6.23 19.07
N HIS A 382 -5.58 -6.69 20.15
CA HIS A 382 -6.31 -7.20 21.32
C HIS A 382 -7.19 -6.13 21.96
N LEU A 383 -6.67 -4.91 22.10
CA LEU A 383 -7.43 -3.78 22.63
C LEU A 383 -8.65 -3.44 21.75
N ALA A 384 -8.44 -3.40 20.45
CA ALA A 384 -9.51 -3.14 19.47
C ALA A 384 -10.60 -4.22 19.49
N LEU A 385 -10.23 -5.49 19.57
CA LEU A 385 -11.19 -6.59 19.68
C LEU A 385 -11.99 -6.51 21.00
N SER A 386 -11.34 -6.20 22.12
CA SER A 386 -12.02 -6.00 23.41
C SER A 386 -13.02 -4.85 23.37
N TRP A 387 -12.71 -3.76 22.65
CA TRP A 387 -13.63 -2.64 22.43
C TRP A 387 -14.89 -3.09 21.68
N ILE A 388 -14.72 -3.88 20.60
CA ILE A 388 -15.81 -4.41 19.79
C ILE A 388 -16.72 -5.31 20.64
N ASP A 389 -16.15 -6.21 21.43
CA ASP A 389 -16.90 -7.13 22.27
C ASP A 389 -17.76 -6.37 23.30
N CYS A 390 -17.20 -5.33 23.94
CA CYS A 390 -17.95 -4.48 24.87
C CYS A 390 -19.13 -3.73 24.22
N HIS A 391 -18.97 -3.24 22.98
CA HIS A 391 -20.01 -2.49 22.28
C HIS A 391 -21.11 -3.40 21.71
N ASN A 392 -20.79 -4.64 21.36
CA ASN A 392 -21.79 -5.62 20.92
C ASN A 392 -22.66 -6.16 22.05
N LEU A 393 -22.20 -6.12 23.32
CA LEU A 393 -22.97 -6.54 24.49
C LEU A 393 -23.98 -5.49 24.95
N THR A 394 -23.86 -4.25 24.47
CA THR A 394 -24.71 -3.11 24.85
C THR A 394 -25.73 -2.71 23.78
N SER A 395 -25.70 -3.38 22.63
CA SER A 395 -26.65 -3.22 21.49
C SER A 395 -27.69 -4.34 21.51
#